data_2840596314466db24f67df2d52610c49
#
_entry.id   2840596314466db24f67df2d52610c49
#
_cell.length_a   1.000
_cell.length_b   1.000
_cell.length_c   1.000
_cell.angle_alpha   90.00
_cell.angle_beta   90.00
_cell.angle_gamma   90.00
#
_symmetry.space_group_name_H-M   'P 1'
#
loop_
_entity.id
_entity.type
_entity.pdbx_description
1 polymer ?
#
loop_
_entity_poly.entity_id
_entity_poly.type
_entity_poly.pdbx_seq_one_letter_code
_entity_poly.pdbx_strand_id
1 'polypeptide(L)'
;DVQLTVPSILMALLVDGIARGIISREMHDEMAIYVLIFAIGISEWPQFARVSRAATLVEKNKDYVAASTIIGVSNLVVMFKHILPNIMRPILVIGTIGLALAILAEATLSFLGVGVPPTTPSLGTLIRLGNDFLFSGEWWITFFPAIFLVLLAFSINLLGDWMRDTLNPKLN
;
A
#
# COMPACT_ATOMS: atom_id res chain seq x y z
N ASP A 1 -13.08 -1.22 -12.24
CA ASP A 1 -12.05 -1.18 -13.29
C ASP A 1 -11.69 0.26 -13.74
N VAL A 2 -12.63 1.22 -13.71
CA VAL A 2 -12.35 2.63 -14.10
C VAL A 2 -11.24 3.25 -13.22
N GLN A 3 -11.26 3.00 -11.92
CA GLN A 3 -10.26 3.56 -10.99
C GLN A 3 -8.83 3.07 -11.28
N LEU A 4 -8.66 1.88 -11.84
CA LEU A 4 -7.35 1.33 -12.21
C LEU A 4 -6.74 1.94 -13.47
N THR A 5 -7.52 2.72 -14.22
CA THR A 5 -7.00 3.49 -15.35
C THR A 5 -6.37 4.81 -14.91
N VAL A 6 -6.66 5.26 -13.69
CA VAL A 6 -6.07 6.49 -13.14
C VAL A 6 -4.80 6.13 -12.35
N PRO A 7 -3.65 6.74 -12.65
CA PRO A 7 -2.42 6.52 -11.88
C PRO A 7 -2.64 6.81 -10.39
N SER A 8 -2.16 5.91 -9.52
CA SER A 8 -2.38 6.00 -8.06
C SER A 8 -1.86 7.31 -7.47
N ILE A 9 -0.74 7.83 -7.98
CA ILE A 9 -0.19 9.12 -7.56
C ILE A 9 -1.16 10.26 -7.87
N LEU A 10 -1.81 10.27 -9.04
CA LEU A 10 -2.78 11.30 -9.39
C LEU A 10 -4.03 11.24 -8.51
N MET A 11 -4.48 10.04 -8.14
CA MET A 11 -5.57 9.87 -7.17
C MET A 11 -5.18 10.40 -5.79
N ALA A 12 -3.97 10.13 -5.34
CA ALA A 12 -3.46 10.64 -4.07
C ALA A 12 -3.36 12.18 -4.08
N LEU A 13 -2.85 12.77 -5.17
CA LEU A 13 -2.81 14.23 -5.36
C LEU A 13 -4.21 14.86 -5.37
N LEU A 14 -5.18 14.20 -5.99
CA LEU A 14 -6.56 14.68 -6.02
C LEU A 14 -7.17 14.68 -4.61
N VAL A 15 -6.98 13.60 -3.85
CA VAL A 15 -7.50 13.49 -2.47
C VAL A 15 -6.87 14.55 -1.57
N ASP A 16 -5.55 14.73 -1.63
CA ASP A 16 -4.84 15.77 -0.87
C ASP A 16 -5.30 17.17 -1.30
N GLY A 17 -5.44 17.43 -2.61
CA GLY A 17 -5.93 18.70 -3.12
C GLY A 17 -7.35 19.04 -2.65
N ILE A 18 -8.25 18.06 -2.60
CA ILE A 18 -9.60 18.21 -2.03
C ILE A 18 -9.52 18.51 -0.53
N ALA A 19 -8.69 17.77 0.21
CA ALA A 19 -8.50 17.99 1.64
C ALA A 19 -8.01 19.43 1.92
N ARG A 20 -7.01 19.92 1.18
CA ARG A 20 -6.52 21.31 1.27
C ARG A 20 -7.58 22.36 0.92
N GLY A 21 -8.54 22.03 0.08
CA GLY A 21 -9.65 22.92 -0.28
C GLY A 21 -10.74 23.02 0.79
N ILE A 22 -10.87 22.01 1.63
CA ILE A 22 -11.96 21.90 2.62
C ILE A 22 -11.46 22.22 4.03
N ILE A 23 -10.22 21.85 4.36
CA ILE A 23 -9.64 21.92 5.70
C ILE A 23 -8.73 23.16 5.78
N SER A 24 -8.74 23.88 6.93
CA SER A 24 -7.80 24.98 7.16
C SER A 24 -6.36 24.48 7.13
N ARG A 25 -5.40 25.37 6.78
CA ARG A 25 -3.98 25.02 6.66
C ARG A 25 -3.43 24.41 7.96
N GLU A 26 -3.74 25.00 9.10
CA GLU A 26 -3.28 24.52 10.41
C GLU A 26 -3.79 23.10 10.69
N MET A 27 -5.07 22.87 10.48
CA MET A 27 -5.68 21.54 10.67
C MET A 27 -5.18 20.52 9.62
N HIS A 28 -4.91 20.97 8.40
CA HIS A 28 -4.36 20.11 7.35
C HIS A 28 -2.96 19.61 7.74
N ASP A 29 -2.09 20.47 8.28
CA ASP A 29 -0.74 20.09 8.70
C ASP A 29 -0.78 19.07 9.86
N GLU A 30 -1.72 19.22 10.80
CA GLU A 30 -1.93 18.24 11.87
C GLU A 30 -2.48 16.90 11.35
N MET A 31 -3.33 16.94 10.32
CA MET A 31 -4.00 15.76 9.77
C MET A 31 -3.29 15.18 8.53
N ALA A 32 -2.18 15.76 8.09
CA ALA A 32 -1.50 15.40 6.84
C ALA A 32 -1.21 13.91 6.71
N ILE A 33 -0.77 13.25 7.80
CA ILE A 33 -0.50 11.80 7.82
C ILE A 33 -1.78 11.01 7.56
N TYR A 34 -2.90 11.39 8.18
CA TYR A 34 -4.18 10.69 8.01
C TYR A 34 -4.75 10.88 6.59
N VAL A 35 -4.63 12.10 6.05
CA VAL A 35 -5.01 12.40 4.66
C VAL A 35 -4.17 11.56 3.70
N LEU A 36 -2.87 11.47 3.94
CA LEU A 36 -1.95 10.68 3.13
C LEU A 36 -2.26 9.18 3.20
N ILE A 37 -2.49 8.62 4.40
CA ILE A 37 -2.90 7.22 4.58
C ILE A 37 -4.21 6.95 3.82
N PHE A 38 -5.20 7.82 3.93
CA PHE A 38 -6.46 7.68 3.21
C PHE A 38 -6.27 7.78 1.70
N ALA A 39 -5.46 8.73 1.24
CA ALA A 39 -5.16 8.93 -0.19
C ALA A 39 -4.48 7.71 -0.81
N ILE A 40 -3.45 7.17 -0.16
CA ILE A 40 -2.76 5.96 -0.62
C ILE A 40 -3.71 4.76 -0.54
N GLY A 41 -4.44 4.60 0.57
CA GLY A 41 -5.38 3.49 0.77
C GLY A 41 -6.47 3.44 -0.30
N ILE A 42 -7.09 4.59 -0.62
CA ILE A 42 -8.13 4.66 -1.67
C ILE A 42 -7.55 4.45 -3.08
N SER A 43 -6.25 4.70 -3.26
CA SER A 43 -5.58 4.47 -4.54
C SER A 43 -5.24 2.99 -4.76
N GLU A 44 -4.88 2.28 -3.71
CA GLU A 44 -4.38 0.90 -3.78
C GLU A 44 -5.48 -0.17 -3.54
N TRP A 45 -6.59 0.16 -2.90
CA TRP A 45 -7.65 -0.81 -2.58
C TRP A 45 -8.18 -1.61 -3.77
N PRO A 46 -8.24 -1.08 -5.04
CA PRO A 46 -8.79 -1.85 -6.14
C PRO A 46 -7.96 -3.08 -6.50
N GLN A 47 -6.65 -3.04 -6.26
CA GLN A 47 -5.77 -4.20 -6.45
C GLN A 47 -6.13 -5.31 -5.46
N PHE A 48 -6.28 -4.95 -4.18
CA PHE A 48 -6.69 -5.90 -3.13
C PHE A 48 -8.08 -6.48 -3.40
N ALA A 49 -9.04 -5.64 -3.79
CA ALA A 49 -10.38 -6.07 -4.14
C ALA A 49 -10.38 -7.05 -5.32
N ARG A 50 -9.59 -6.80 -6.35
CA ARG A 50 -9.47 -7.68 -7.53
C ARG A 50 -8.88 -9.04 -7.17
N VAL A 51 -7.77 -9.06 -6.44
CA VAL A 51 -7.11 -10.31 -6.04
C VAL A 51 -7.98 -11.10 -5.07
N SER A 52 -8.59 -10.44 -4.09
CA SER A 52 -9.51 -11.10 -3.15
C SER A 52 -10.71 -11.70 -3.87
N ARG A 53 -11.29 -10.98 -4.83
CA ARG A 53 -12.39 -11.49 -5.65
C ARG A 53 -11.97 -12.71 -6.48
N ALA A 54 -10.84 -12.61 -7.18
CA ALA A 54 -10.33 -13.71 -8.01
C ALA A 54 -10.04 -14.96 -7.16
N ALA A 55 -9.35 -14.80 -6.04
CA ALA A 55 -9.05 -15.89 -5.11
C ALA A 55 -10.34 -16.51 -4.55
N THR A 56 -11.32 -15.70 -4.16
CA THR A 56 -12.61 -16.17 -3.65
C THR A 56 -13.39 -16.97 -4.71
N LEU A 57 -13.37 -16.52 -5.97
CA LEU A 57 -14.04 -17.20 -7.06
C LEU A 57 -13.46 -18.59 -7.33
N VAL A 58 -12.15 -18.76 -7.17
CA VAL A 58 -11.49 -20.07 -7.26
C VAL A 58 -11.83 -20.92 -6.05
N GLU A 59 -11.70 -20.36 -4.85
CA GLU A 59 -11.84 -21.09 -3.60
C GLU A 59 -13.27 -21.60 -3.36
N LYS A 60 -14.29 -20.79 -3.67
CA LYS A 60 -15.69 -21.15 -3.48
C LYS A 60 -16.15 -22.37 -4.31
N ASN A 61 -15.43 -22.70 -5.39
CA ASN A 61 -15.79 -23.82 -6.27
C ASN A 61 -15.10 -25.14 -5.87
N LYS A 62 -14.38 -25.16 -4.75
CA LYS A 62 -13.73 -26.38 -4.27
C LYS A 62 -14.70 -27.31 -3.56
N ASP A 63 -14.42 -28.62 -3.59
CA ASP A 63 -15.29 -29.67 -3.07
C ASP A 63 -15.60 -29.53 -1.58
N TYR A 64 -14.65 -29.06 -0.77
CA TYR A 64 -14.86 -28.87 0.67
C TYR A 64 -15.90 -27.78 0.97
N VAL A 65 -16.00 -26.73 0.09
CA VAL A 65 -17.01 -25.69 0.22
C VAL A 65 -18.38 -26.26 -0.14
N ALA A 66 -18.46 -27.04 -1.22
CA ALA A 66 -19.69 -27.74 -1.61
C ALA A 66 -20.16 -28.70 -0.50
N ALA A 67 -19.25 -29.50 0.05
CA ALA A 67 -19.54 -30.39 1.17
C ALA A 67 -20.08 -29.64 2.40
N SER A 68 -19.45 -28.51 2.76
CA SER A 68 -19.89 -27.67 3.88
C SER A 68 -21.33 -27.15 3.69
N THR A 69 -21.66 -26.80 2.45
CA THR A 69 -23.01 -26.31 2.11
C THR A 69 -24.04 -27.44 2.19
N ILE A 70 -23.72 -28.64 1.74
CA ILE A 70 -24.61 -29.83 1.82
C ILE A 70 -24.90 -30.20 3.28
N ILE A 71 -23.92 -30.09 4.17
CA ILE A 71 -24.08 -30.35 5.61
C ILE A 71 -24.90 -29.27 6.32
N GLY A 72 -25.24 -28.15 5.63
CA GLY A 72 -26.07 -27.08 6.17
C GLY A 72 -25.28 -26.01 6.96
N VAL A 73 -23.97 -25.90 6.75
CA VAL A 73 -23.16 -24.83 7.36
C VAL A 73 -23.59 -23.49 6.78
N SER A 74 -23.80 -22.48 7.63
CA SER A 74 -24.23 -21.15 7.19
C SER A 74 -23.19 -20.49 6.30
N ASN A 75 -23.62 -19.69 5.31
CA ASN A 75 -22.75 -19.02 4.36
C ASN A 75 -21.70 -18.12 5.02
N LEU A 76 -22.04 -17.46 6.14
CA LEU A 76 -21.09 -16.64 6.89
C LEU A 76 -19.96 -17.48 7.48
N VAL A 77 -20.28 -18.63 8.06
CA VAL A 77 -19.27 -19.55 8.61
C VAL A 77 -18.39 -20.09 7.48
N VAL A 78 -18.97 -20.49 6.35
CA VAL A 78 -18.22 -20.92 5.17
C VAL A 78 -17.26 -19.82 4.71
N MET A 79 -17.74 -18.60 4.62
CA MET A 79 -16.93 -17.45 4.18
C MET A 79 -15.77 -17.16 5.14
N PHE A 80 -16.02 -17.03 6.44
CA PHE A 80 -15.00 -16.60 7.39
C PHE A 80 -14.09 -17.73 7.88
N LYS A 81 -14.62 -18.95 8.01
CA LYS A 81 -13.86 -20.09 8.57
C LYS A 81 -13.21 -20.97 7.52
N HIS A 82 -13.76 -21.01 6.30
CA HIS A 82 -13.26 -21.92 5.25
C HIS A 82 -12.64 -21.14 4.08
N ILE A 83 -13.30 -20.10 3.54
CA ILE A 83 -12.79 -19.39 2.36
C ILE A 83 -11.72 -18.36 2.75
N LEU A 84 -12.01 -17.47 3.70
CA LEU A 84 -11.13 -16.37 4.07
C LEU A 84 -9.71 -16.81 4.46
N PRO A 85 -9.49 -17.82 5.31
CA PRO A 85 -8.14 -18.25 5.66
C PRO A 85 -7.32 -18.74 4.46
N ASN A 86 -7.98 -19.38 3.49
CA ASN A 86 -7.34 -19.89 2.29
C ASN A 86 -6.97 -18.80 1.28
N ILE A 87 -7.76 -17.72 1.20
CA ILE A 87 -7.46 -16.57 0.31
C ILE A 87 -6.53 -15.56 0.96
N MET A 88 -6.25 -15.64 2.27
CA MET A 88 -5.32 -14.73 2.95
C MET A 88 -3.91 -14.80 2.39
N ARG A 89 -3.45 -15.98 1.93
CA ARG A 89 -2.11 -16.15 1.36
C ARG A 89 -1.81 -15.19 0.20
N PRO A 90 -2.58 -15.18 -0.91
CA PRO A 90 -2.35 -14.23 -1.99
C PRO A 90 -2.55 -12.78 -1.55
N ILE A 91 -3.45 -12.51 -0.59
CA ILE A 91 -3.66 -11.15 -0.07
C ILE A 91 -2.44 -10.67 0.72
N LEU A 92 -1.82 -11.50 1.55
CA LEU A 92 -0.61 -11.15 2.28
C LEU A 92 0.56 -10.86 1.34
N VAL A 93 0.71 -11.66 0.28
CA VAL A 93 1.77 -11.45 -0.72
C VAL A 93 1.61 -10.08 -1.42
N ILE A 94 0.40 -9.74 -1.89
CA ILE A 94 0.20 -8.41 -2.49
C ILE A 94 0.29 -7.29 -1.45
N GLY A 95 -0.01 -7.60 -0.18
CA GLY A 95 0.12 -6.66 0.94
C GLY A 95 1.57 -6.23 1.18
N THR A 96 2.53 -7.12 1.09
CA THR A 96 3.96 -6.77 1.23
C THR A 96 4.45 -5.94 0.04
N ILE A 97 4.07 -6.29 -1.18
CA ILE A 97 4.37 -5.49 -2.38
C ILE A 97 3.71 -4.11 -2.26
N GLY A 98 2.42 -4.07 -1.87
CA GLY A 98 1.67 -2.83 -1.65
C GLY A 98 2.29 -1.94 -0.57
N LEU A 99 2.85 -2.53 0.49
CA LEU A 99 3.56 -1.78 1.53
C LEU A 99 4.81 -1.08 0.98
N ALA A 100 5.63 -1.77 0.17
CA ALA A 100 6.79 -1.17 -0.48
C ALA A 100 6.38 -0.02 -1.42
N LEU A 101 5.31 -0.24 -2.23
CA LEU A 101 4.77 0.80 -3.11
C LEU A 101 4.19 1.99 -2.34
N ALA A 102 3.52 1.75 -1.20
CA ALA A 102 2.98 2.81 -0.35
C ALA A 102 4.09 3.69 0.24
N ILE A 103 5.22 3.09 0.66
CA ILE A 103 6.39 3.84 1.15
C ILE A 103 6.98 4.70 0.03
N LEU A 104 7.12 4.16 -1.18
CA LEU A 104 7.60 4.92 -2.33
C LEU A 104 6.62 6.03 -2.74
N ALA A 105 5.31 5.78 -2.66
CA ALA A 105 4.28 6.79 -2.93
C ALA A 105 4.32 7.92 -1.89
N GLU A 106 4.43 7.58 -0.59
CA GLU A 106 4.62 8.59 0.47
C GLU A 106 5.84 9.45 0.19
N ALA A 107 7.00 8.81 -0.04
CA ALA A 107 8.25 9.54 -0.29
C ALA A 107 8.14 10.44 -1.53
N THR A 108 7.48 9.97 -2.60
CA THR A 108 7.25 10.75 -3.81
C THR A 108 6.33 11.96 -3.55
N LEU A 109 5.20 11.76 -2.85
CA LEU A 109 4.27 12.83 -2.51
C LEU A 109 4.92 13.86 -1.59
N SER A 110 5.68 13.43 -0.59
CA SER A 110 6.41 14.30 0.33
C SER A 110 7.53 15.06 -0.39
N PHE A 111 8.25 14.42 -1.33
CA PHE A 111 9.21 15.07 -2.20
C PHE A 111 8.57 16.15 -3.05
N LEU A 112 7.38 15.92 -3.62
CA LEU A 112 6.61 16.91 -4.38
C LEU A 112 6.01 18.01 -3.50
N GLY A 113 6.05 17.87 -2.17
CA GLY A 113 5.53 18.84 -1.22
C GLY A 113 4.02 18.74 -0.96
N VAL A 114 3.44 17.62 -1.32
CA VAL A 114 2.01 17.33 -1.20
C VAL A 114 1.73 16.25 -0.15
N GLY A 115 2.78 15.63 0.40
CA GLY A 115 2.70 14.63 1.46
C GLY A 115 2.78 15.23 2.86
N VAL A 116 3.68 14.70 3.66
CA VAL A 116 3.90 15.11 5.05
C VAL A 116 4.51 16.53 5.07
N PRO A 117 4.06 17.41 5.99
CA PRO A 117 4.61 18.77 6.10
C PRO A 117 6.11 18.74 6.49
N PRO A 118 6.89 19.77 6.13
CA PRO A 118 8.34 19.83 6.41
C PRO A 118 8.70 19.74 7.90
N THR A 119 7.75 20.06 8.78
CA THR A 119 7.89 19.95 10.23
C THR A 119 7.89 18.50 10.74
N THR A 120 7.38 17.57 9.93
CA THR A 120 7.36 16.14 10.25
C THR A 120 8.40 15.43 9.38
N PRO A 121 9.46 14.86 9.98
CA PRO A 121 10.52 14.24 9.21
C PRO A 121 10.04 12.95 8.52
N SER A 122 10.21 12.88 7.20
CA SER A 122 10.06 11.67 6.39
C SER A 122 11.24 11.53 5.44
N LEU A 123 11.46 10.34 4.86
CA LEU A 123 12.52 10.15 3.87
C LEU A 123 12.28 11.02 2.64
N GLY A 124 11.02 11.18 2.23
CA GLY A 124 10.65 12.04 1.11
C GLY A 124 10.92 13.52 1.38
N THR A 125 10.59 14.02 2.57
CA THR A 125 10.91 15.40 2.97
C THR A 125 12.42 15.64 3.08
N LEU A 126 13.19 14.67 3.59
CA LEU A 126 14.65 14.78 3.64
C LEU A 126 15.27 14.84 2.24
N ILE A 127 14.81 14.00 1.30
CA ILE A 127 15.27 14.01 -0.09
C ILE A 127 14.93 15.36 -0.74
N ARG A 128 13.74 15.89 -0.49
CA ARG A 128 13.32 17.21 -1.00
C ARG A 128 14.21 18.33 -0.47
N LEU A 129 14.42 18.39 0.84
CA LEU A 129 15.30 19.38 1.46
C LEU A 129 16.73 19.27 0.93
N GLY A 130 17.25 18.05 0.81
CA GLY A 130 18.58 17.81 0.27
C GLY A 130 18.73 18.24 -1.20
N ASN A 131 17.65 18.15 -1.98
CA ASN A 131 17.65 18.56 -3.38
C ASN A 131 18.02 20.04 -3.56
N ASP A 132 17.65 20.92 -2.63
CA ASP A 132 17.96 22.33 -2.67
C ASP A 132 19.49 22.59 -2.50
N PHE A 133 20.21 21.64 -1.88
CA PHE A 133 21.65 21.71 -1.63
C PHE A 133 22.51 20.97 -2.67
N LEU A 134 21.89 20.25 -3.62
CA LEU A 134 22.66 19.49 -4.64
C LEU A 134 23.64 20.34 -5.42
N PHE A 135 23.20 21.53 -5.85
CA PHE A 135 24.04 22.44 -6.63
C PHE A 135 25.07 23.23 -5.78
N SER A 136 24.90 23.20 -4.45
CA SER A 136 25.88 23.76 -3.51
C SER A 136 27.02 22.80 -3.21
N GLY A 137 27.02 21.60 -3.80
CA GLY A 137 28.03 20.56 -3.62
C GLY A 137 27.72 19.60 -2.46
N GLU A 138 26.65 19.80 -1.71
CA GLU A 138 26.27 18.98 -0.54
C GLU A 138 25.32 17.82 -0.93
N TRP A 139 25.71 17.09 -1.95
CA TRP A 139 24.93 16.00 -2.55
C TRP A 139 24.57 14.87 -1.56
N TRP A 140 25.34 14.67 -0.50
CA TRP A 140 25.13 13.62 0.49
C TRP A 140 23.82 13.77 1.27
N ILE A 141 23.30 15.02 1.40
CA ILE A 141 22.03 15.28 2.11
C ILE A 141 20.85 14.59 1.40
N THR A 142 20.87 14.52 0.08
CA THR A 142 19.88 13.79 -0.73
C THR A 142 20.23 12.31 -0.85
N PHE A 143 21.50 12.00 -1.01
CA PHE A 143 21.98 10.67 -1.37
C PHE A 143 21.73 9.61 -0.28
N PHE A 144 22.03 9.93 0.97
CA PHE A 144 21.85 8.98 2.07
C PHE A 144 20.38 8.64 2.35
N PRO A 145 19.44 9.60 2.43
CA PRO A 145 18.01 9.27 2.57
C PRO A 145 17.47 8.49 1.37
N ALA A 146 17.94 8.79 0.15
CA ALA A 146 17.53 8.05 -1.04
C ALA A 146 18.02 6.59 -1.01
N ILE A 147 19.27 6.32 -0.64
CA ILE A 147 19.78 4.97 -0.43
C ILE A 147 18.97 4.25 0.65
N PHE A 148 18.72 4.91 1.77
CA PHE A 148 17.95 4.31 2.85
C PHE A 148 16.53 3.93 2.39
N LEU A 149 15.87 4.77 1.60
CA LEU A 149 14.57 4.49 1.00
C LEU A 149 14.60 3.25 0.09
N VAL A 150 15.63 3.16 -0.78
CA VAL A 150 15.83 2.00 -1.66
C VAL A 150 16.05 0.73 -0.85
N LEU A 151 16.91 0.76 0.16
CA LEU A 151 17.18 -0.39 1.02
C LEU A 151 15.94 -0.83 1.80
N LEU A 152 15.14 0.12 2.30
CA LEU A 152 13.89 -0.17 2.99
C LEU A 152 12.89 -0.85 2.06
N ALA A 153 12.65 -0.29 0.88
CA ALA A 153 11.73 -0.87 -0.11
C ALA A 153 12.22 -2.26 -0.56
N PHE A 154 13.51 -2.43 -0.78
CA PHE A 154 14.11 -3.71 -1.14
C PHE A 154 13.94 -4.76 -0.03
N SER A 155 14.19 -4.38 1.22
CA SER A 155 14.01 -5.28 2.38
C SER A 155 12.56 -5.78 2.51
N ILE A 156 11.59 -4.89 2.28
CA ILE A 156 10.17 -5.24 2.32
C ILE A 156 9.81 -6.18 1.15
N ASN A 157 10.36 -5.95 -0.05
CA ASN A 157 10.14 -6.86 -1.18
C ASN A 157 10.74 -8.25 -0.91
N LEU A 158 11.95 -8.32 -0.34
CA LEU A 158 12.54 -9.62 0.06
C LEU A 158 11.70 -10.33 1.10
N LEU A 159 11.13 -9.60 2.07
CA LEU A 159 10.21 -10.16 3.03
C LEU A 159 8.95 -10.72 2.35
N GLY A 160 8.43 -10.00 1.35
CA GLY A 160 7.29 -10.43 0.55
C GLY A 160 7.56 -11.72 -0.23
N ASP A 161 8.72 -11.83 -0.84
CA ASP A 161 9.15 -13.02 -1.57
C ASP A 161 9.31 -14.22 -0.61
N TRP A 162 9.96 -14.01 0.52
CA TRP A 162 10.08 -15.04 1.55
C TRP A 162 8.72 -15.51 2.07
N MET A 163 7.77 -14.60 2.32
CA MET A 163 6.41 -14.96 2.71
C MET A 163 5.69 -15.75 1.62
N ARG A 164 5.86 -15.36 0.37
CA ARG A 164 5.27 -16.08 -0.77
C ARG A 164 5.77 -17.51 -0.84
N ASP A 165 7.08 -17.73 -0.70
CA ASP A 165 7.69 -19.06 -0.76
C ASP A 165 7.28 -19.92 0.44
N THR A 166 7.32 -19.35 1.64
CA THR A 166 6.95 -20.05 2.87
C THR A 166 5.45 -20.44 2.92
N LEU A 167 4.59 -19.58 2.36
CA LEU A 167 3.14 -19.82 2.32
C LEU A 167 2.70 -20.68 1.14
N ASN A 168 3.61 -21.09 0.24
CA ASN A 168 3.30 -21.89 -0.92
C ASN A 168 3.39 -23.40 -0.58
N PRO A 169 2.25 -24.13 -0.47
CA PRO A 169 2.24 -25.56 -0.08
C PRO A 169 2.74 -26.50 -1.18
N LYS A 170 3.08 -25.97 -2.37
CA LYS A 170 3.60 -26.80 -3.48
C LYS A 170 5.13 -26.97 -3.47
N LEU A 171 5.81 -26.29 -2.56
CA LEU A 171 7.26 -26.35 -2.40
C LEU A 171 7.72 -27.19 -1.20
N ASN A 172 6.76 -27.72 -0.42
CA ASN A 172 6.99 -28.66 0.70
C ASN A 172 6.44 -30.04 0.39
#